data_d0fa6874044d91a1b916bc1718df2c89
#
_entry.id   d0fa6874044d91a1b916bc1718df2c89
#
_cell.length_a   1.000
_cell.length_b   1.000
_cell.length_c   1.000
_cell.angle_alpha   90.00
_cell.angle_beta   90.00
_cell.angle_gamma   90.00
#
_symmetry.space_group_name_H-M   'P 1'
#
loop_
_entity.id
_entity.type
_entity.pdbx_description
1 polymer ?
#
loop_
_entity_poly.entity_id
_entity_poly.type
_entity_poly.pdbx_seq_one_letter_code
_entity_poly.pdbx_strand_id
1 'polypeptide(L)'
;MQAAVRFEQHGRPHSDLMTWLGNYRAVTPGVEVGDNTTIRLDQDNEPQPDAFLRIAPSHGGQSRTGDDGVVDGPPELIAKVAASSASYDLHDKLNVYRRNGVREYIVWKVLEREVVWFHLCDERFEQLQRDDAGLFKSEAFPGLWLDSANLVAGEMAQVLQVLQSGLTTSDHAEFVVRLQQEADKRAEKS
;
A
#
# COMPACT_ATOMS: atom_id res chain seq x y z
N MET A 1 1.22 -19.16 22.90
CA MET A 1 0.74 -17.80 23.25
C MET A 1 1.26 -16.86 22.17
N GLN A 2 0.39 -16.08 21.56
CA GLN A 2 0.77 -15.04 20.63
C GLN A 2 1.54 -13.93 21.37
N ALA A 3 2.60 -13.37 20.74
CA ALA A 3 3.32 -12.25 21.32
C ALA A 3 2.39 -11.04 21.50
N ALA A 4 2.53 -10.31 22.61
CA ALA A 4 1.67 -9.15 22.88
C ALA A 4 1.93 -8.03 21.87
N VAL A 5 0.89 -7.59 21.18
CA VAL A 5 0.93 -6.41 20.30
C VAL A 5 0.90 -5.16 21.16
N ARG A 6 1.93 -4.31 21.05
CA ARG A 6 2.06 -3.10 21.85
C ARG A 6 1.39 -1.92 21.13
N PHE A 7 0.61 -1.14 21.89
CA PHE A 7 -0.19 -0.04 21.33
C PHE A 7 0.65 1.01 20.60
N GLU A 8 1.67 1.59 21.28
CA GLU A 8 2.50 2.66 20.69
C GLU A 8 3.45 2.18 19.58
N GLN A 9 3.84 0.91 19.60
CA GLN A 9 4.82 0.37 18.67
C GLN A 9 4.17 -0.28 17.44
N HIS A 10 2.88 -0.61 17.50
CA HIS A 10 2.19 -1.27 16.41
C HIS A 10 0.72 -0.83 16.28
N GLY A 11 -0.09 -0.94 17.34
CA GLY A 11 -1.53 -0.73 17.23
C GLY A 11 -1.91 0.66 16.72
N ARG A 12 -1.32 1.71 17.29
CA ARG A 12 -1.55 3.11 16.86
C ARG A 12 -0.97 3.39 15.47
N PRO A 13 0.31 3.10 15.16
CA PRO A 13 0.85 3.27 13.81
C PRO A 13 0.05 2.50 12.74
N HIS A 14 -0.39 1.29 13.05
CA HIS A 14 -1.23 0.51 12.14
C HIS A 14 -2.59 1.18 11.91
N SER A 15 -3.24 1.68 12.97
CA SER A 15 -4.50 2.43 12.86
C SER A 15 -4.36 3.70 12.01
N ASP A 16 -3.26 4.44 12.18
CA ASP A 16 -2.97 5.65 11.41
C ASP A 16 -2.73 5.32 9.93
N LEU A 17 -1.98 4.26 9.65
CA LEU A 17 -1.76 3.74 8.30
C LEU A 17 -3.07 3.33 7.63
N MET A 18 -3.92 2.56 8.33
CA MET A 18 -5.22 2.13 7.83
C MET A 18 -6.17 3.30 7.60
N THR A 19 -6.12 4.33 8.45
CA THR A 19 -6.90 5.55 8.27
C THR A 19 -6.50 6.28 6.99
N TRP A 20 -5.20 6.44 6.73
CA TRP A 20 -4.69 7.08 5.52
C TRP A 20 -5.07 6.31 4.25
N LEU A 21 -4.82 5.00 4.19
CA LEU A 21 -5.16 4.13 3.06
C LEU A 21 -6.68 4.04 2.85
N GLY A 22 -7.45 3.95 3.94
CA GLY A 22 -8.90 3.89 3.90
C GLY A 22 -9.55 5.15 3.32
N ASN A 23 -9.00 6.33 3.63
CA ASN A 23 -9.47 7.59 3.04
C ASN A 23 -9.18 7.65 1.52
N TYR A 24 -8.02 7.19 1.07
CA TYR A 24 -7.74 7.08 -0.36
C TYR A 24 -8.73 6.16 -1.07
N ARG A 25 -8.93 4.95 -0.53
CA ARG A 25 -9.87 3.96 -1.07
C ARG A 25 -11.30 4.50 -1.15
N ALA A 26 -11.73 5.27 -0.17
CA ALA A 26 -13.13 5.76 -0.08
C ALA A 26 -13.52 6.68 -1.26
N VAL A 27 -12.55 7.33 -1.91
CA VAL A 27 -12.75 8.27 -3.02
C VAL A 27 -12.14 7.81 -4.33
N THR A 28 -11.61 6.57 -4.38
CA THR A 28 -11.01 5.99 -5.58
C THR A 28 -11.74 4.68 -5.94
N PRO A 29 -12.86 4.76 -6.70
CA PRO A 29 -13.62 3.57 -7.10
C PRO A 29 -12.71 2.55 -7.80
N GLY A 30 -12.91 1.27 -7.48
CA GLY A 30 -12.09 0.19 -8.02
C GLY A 30 -10.78 -0.07 -7.26
N VAL A 31 -10.49 0.67 -6.19
CA VAL A 31 -9.40 0.37 -5.25
C VAL A 31 -9.95 -0.27 -3.99
N GLU A 32 -9.29 -1.31 -3.53
CA GLU A 32 -9.61 -2.04 -2.30
C GLU A 32 -8.44 -1.96 -1.32
N VAL A 33 -8.75 -1.92 -0.03
CA VAL A 33 -7.77 -1.97 1.07
C VAL A 33 -7.97 -3.25 1.85
N GLY A 34 -6.89 -3.94 2.15
CA GLY A 34 -6.88 -5.11 3.04
C GLY A 34 -6.08 -4.83 4.31
N ASP A 35 -6.55 -5.41 5.41
CA ASP A 35 -6.01 -5.32 6.75
C ASP A 35 -5.64 -6.72 7.26
N ASN A 36 -4.38 -6.94 7.61
CA ASN A 36 -3.89 -8.21 8.16
C ASN A 36 -4.39 -9.47 7.40
N THR A 37 -4.48 -9.38 6.08
CA THR A 37 -5.01 -10.44 5.22
C THR A 37 -3.89 -11.25 4.61
N THR A 38 -4.04 -12.57 4.59
CA THR A 38 -3.12 -13.48 3.89
C THR A 38 -3.18 -13.25 2.38
N ILE A 39 -2.00 -13.15 1.77
CA ILE A 39 -1.82 -13.01 0.32
C ILE A 39 -1.01 -14.21 -0.16
N ARG A 40 -1.55 -15.00 -1.07
CA ARG A 40 -0.83 -16.08 -1.74
C ARG A 40 -0.11 -15.51 -2.97
N LEU A 41 1.19 -15.25 -2.83
CA LEU A 41 2.00 -14.70 -3.91
C LEU A 41 2.46 -15.78 -4.87
N ASP A 42 2.96 -16.89 -4.33
CA ASP A 42 3.38 -18.08 -5.05
C ASP A 42 3.21 -19.32 -4.16
N GLN A 43 3.64 -20.51 -4.63
CA GLN A 43 3.46 -21.78 -3.90
C GLN A 43 4.15 -21.83 -2.54
N ASP A 44 5.19 -21.02 -2.34
CA ASP A 44 6.02 -21.05 -1.14
C ASP A 44 5.86 -19.79 -0.27
N ASN A 45 5.10 -18.78 -0.74
CA ASN A 45 5.05 -17.47 -0.10
C ASN A 45 3.60 -17.00 0.10
N GLU A 46 3.15 -17.07 1.34
CA GLU A 46 1.86 -16.59 1.83
C GLU A 46 2.04 -15.52 2.93
N PRO A 47 2.58 -14.32 2.60
CA PRO A 47 2.74 -13.27 3.61
C PRO A 47 1.39 -12.74 4.11
N GLN A 48 1.42 -12.23 5.34
CA GLN A 48 0.34 -11.46 5.95
C GLN A 48 0.86 -10.07 6.28
N PRO A 49 0.79 -9.11 5.35
CA PRO A 49 1.17 -7.73 5.61
C PRO A 49 0.18 -7.05 6.56
N ASP A 50 0.61 -5.95 7.19
CA ASP A 50 -0.28 -5.17 8.06
C ASP A 50 -1.36 -4.46 7.25
N ALA A 51 -1.02 -4.02 6.03
CA ALA A 51 -1.99 -3.44 5.09
C ALA A 51 -1.56 -3.65 3.64
N PHE A 52 -2.53 -3.58 2.72
CA PHE A 52 -2.26 -3.47 1.29
C PHE A 52 -3.34 -2.63 0.58
N LEU A 53 -2.99 -2.06 -0.57
CA LEU A 53 -3.94 -1.59 -1.56
C LEU A 53 -3.84 -2.45 -2.81
N ARG A 54 -4.98 -2.76 -3.40
CA ARG A 54 -5.07 -3.40 -4.71
C ARG A 54 -6.09 -2.73 -5.60
N ILE A 55 -5.89 -2.83 -6.89
CA ILE A 55 -6.93 -2.57 -7.88
C ILE A 55 -7.84 -3.80 -7.92
N ALA A 56 -9.15 -3.62 -7.86
CA ALA A 56 -10.11 -4.72 -7.94
C ALA A 56 -9.96 -5.48 -9.27
N PRO A 57 -10.14 -6.81 -9.30
CA PRO A 57 -10.05 -7.60 -10.55
C PRO A 57 -10.93 -7.07 -11.67
N SER A 58 -12.12 -6.59 -11.35
CA SER A 58 -13.04 -5.96 -12.30
C SER A 58 -12.51 -4.67 -12.93
N HIS A 59 -11.56 -3.99 -12.29
CA HIS A 59 -10.95 -2.74 -12.71
C HIS A 59 -9.51 -2.91 -13.24
N GLY A 60 -9.12 -4.14 -13.58
CA GLY A 60 -7.82 -4.43 -14.17
C GLY A 60 -6.71 -4.75 -13.20
N GLY A 61 -7.02 -4.98 -11.93
CA GLY A 61 -6.05 -5.41 -10.91
C GLY A 61 -5.41 -6.75 -11.22
N GLN A 62 -4.23 -6.95 -10.65
CA GLN A 62 -3.38 -8.12 -10.90
C GLN A 62 -3.60 -9.26 -9.87
N SER A 63 -4.27 -8.99 -8.77
CA SER A 63 -4.65 -9.99 -7.77
C SER A 63 -6.16 -10.26 -7.79
N ARG A 64 -6.57 -11.40 -7.26
CA ARG A 64 -7.98 -11.78 -7.13
C ARG A 64 -8.27 -12.37 -5.75
N THR A 65 -9.52 -12.51 -5.39
CA THR A 65 -9.91 -13.29 -4.21
C THR A 65 -10.22 -14.71 -4.65
N GLY A 66 -9.53 -15.69 -4.06
CA GLY A 66 -9.78 -17.12 -4.29
C GLY A 66 -11.09 -17.58 -3.66
N ASP A 67 -11.52 -18.78 -4.00
CA ASP A 67 -12.76 -19.41 -3.47
C ASP A 67 -12.68 -19.65 -1.96
N ASP A 68 -11.48 -19.76 -1.41
CA ASP A 68 -11.17 -19.88 0.01
C ASP A 68 -11.12 -18.53 0.76
N GLY A 69 -11.35 -17.42 0.07
CA GLY A 69 -11.32 -16.07 0.63
C GLY A 69 -9.92 -15.46 0.76
N VAL A 70 -8.87 -16.17 0.35
CA VAL A 70 -7.49 -15.67 0.34
C VAL A 70 -7.25 -14.81 -0.90
N VAL A 71 -6.39 -13.82 -0.79
CA VAL A 71 -5.96 -13.00 -1.95
C VAL A 71 -4.90 -13.77 -2.73
N ASP A 72 -5.18 -14.13 -3.97
CA ASP A 72 -4.26 -14.78 -4.91
C ASP A 72 -3.59 -13.72 -5.81
N GLY A 73 -2.27 -13.78 -5.88
CA GLY A 73 -1.46 -12.85 -6.65
C GLY A 73 -1.10 -11.56 -5.89
N PRO A 74 -0.17 -10.77 -6.44
CA PRO A 74 0.34 -9.59 -5.76
C PRO A 74 -0.66 -8.42 -5.78
N PRO A 75 -0.91 -7.75 -4.64
CA PRO A 75 -1.50 -6.43 -4.65
C PRO A 75 -0.51 -5.41 -5.24
N GLU A 76 -1.00 -4.26 -5.67
CA GLU A 76 -0.13 -3.22 -6.22
C GLU A 76 0.75 -2.57 -5.15
N LEU A 77 0.25 -2.41 -3.92
CA LEU A 77 0.99 -1.83 -2.79
C LEU A 77 0.83 -2.68 -1.54
N ILE A 78 1.94 -2.95 -0.86
CA ILE A 78 2.00 -3.59 0.46
C ILE A 78 2.57 -2.60 1.47
N ALA A 79 2.06 -2.61 2.69
CA ALA A 79 2.59 -1.80 3.78
C ALA A 79 2.81 -2.63 5.05
N LYS A 80 3.92 -2.34 5.75
CA LYS A 80 4.33 -2.98 7.00
C LYS A 80 4.66 -1.97 8.07
N VAL A 81 4.15 -2.17 9.27
CA VAL A 81 4.53 -1.47 10.50
C VAL A 81 5.54 -2.31 11.24
N ALA A 82 6.80 -1.91 11.25
CA ALA A 82 7.91 -2.63 11.85
C ALA A 82 8.23 -2.05 13.24
N ALA A 83 7.97 -2.84 14.29
CA ALA A 83 8.21 -2.47 15.69
C ALA A 83 9.60 -2.83 16.20
N SER A 84 10.39 -3.59 15.45
CA SER A 84 11.78 -3.99 15.82
C SER A 84 12.57 -4.45 14.61
N SER A 85 13.90 -4.27 14.66
CA SER A 85 14.95 -4.73 13.72
C SER A 85 14.45 -5.07 12.31
N ALA A 86 14.04 -4.04 11.59
CA ALA A 86 13.46 -4.15 10.26
C ALA A 86 14.45 -4.66 9.18
N SER A 87 15.75 -4.78 9.48
CA SER A 87 16.77 -5.05 8.47
C SER A 87 16.72 -6.48 7.92
N TYR A 88 16.47 -7.47 8.76
CA TYR A 88 16.42 -8.87 8.29
C TYR A 88 15.15 -9.16 7.49
N ASP A 89 14.01 -8.71 7.99
CA ASP A 89 12.70 -8.87 7.33
C ASP A 89 12.59 -8.07 6.01
N LEU A 90 13.33 -6.96 5.89
CA LEU A 90 13.25 -6.08 4.73
C LEU A 90 13.85 -6.72 3.48
N HIS A 91 15.04 -7.31 3.57
CA HIS A 91 15.75 -7.85 2.39
C HIS A 91 15.08 -9.07 1.80
N ASP A 92 14.64 -10.01 2.62
CA ASP A 92 13.98 -11.23 2.14
C ASP A 92 12.61 -10.90 1.53
N LYS A 93 11.84 -10.03 2.19
CA LYS A 93 10.52 -9.59 1.68
C LYS A 93 10.63 -8.77 0.40
N LEU A 94 11.63 -7.88 0.30
CA LEU A 94 11.88 -7.15 -0.95
C LEU A 94 12.09 -8.11 -2.13
N ASN A 95 12.87 -9.19 -1.95
CA ASN A 95 13.09 -10.18 -3.00
C ASN A 95 11.81 -10.94 -3.36
N VAL A 96 11.02 -11.35 -2.37
CA VAL A 96 9.74 -12.05 -2.60
C VAL A 96 8.75 -11.14 -3.31
N TYR A 97 8.57 -9.92 -2.83
CA TYR A 97 7.61 -8.97 -3.42
C TYR A 97 8.01 -8.55 -4.84
N ARG A 98 9.32 -8.30 -5.07
CA ARG A 98 9.86 -7.98 -6.38
C ARG A 98 9.56 -9.05 -7.42
N ARG A 99 9.96 -10.30 -7.15
CA ARG A 99 9.79 -11.41 -8.12
C ARG A 99 8.33 -11.73 -8.41
N ASN A 100 7.43 -11.40 -7.48
CA ASN A 100 5.99 -11.61 -7.64
C ASN A 100 5.26 -10.39 -8.23
N GLY A 101 5.96 -9.26 -8.49
CA GLY A 101 5.37 -8.11 -9.17
C GLY A 101 4.55 -7.18 -8.29
N VAL A 102 4.79 -7.16 -6.97
CA VAL A 102 4.31 -6.07 -6.11
C VAL A 102 4.95 -4.78 -6.56
N ARG A 103 4.15 -3.75 -6.86
CA ARG A 103 4.66 -2.50 -7.44
C ARG A 103 5.27 -1.57 -6.42
N GLU A 104 4.71 -1.51 -5.22
CA GLU A 104 5.16 -0.63 -4.16
C GLU A 104 5.19 -1.32 -2.80
N TYR A 105 6.18 -1.00 -1.98
CA TYR A 105 6.32 -1.51 -0.64
C TYR A 105 6.69 -0.42 0.35
N ILE A 106 5.83 -0.19 1.35
CA ILE A 106 6.03 0.78 2.43
C ILE A 106 6.45 0.04 3.69
N VAL A 107 7.49 0.54 4.36
CA VAL A 107 7.90 0.08 5.69
C VAL A 107 7.95 1.27 6.64
N TRP A 108 7.06 1.27 7.63
CA TRP A 108 7.13 2.21 8.74
C TRP A 108 7.94 1.61 9.88
N LYS A 109 9.17 2.06 10.02
CA LYS A 109 10.10 1.70 11.09
C LYS A 109 9.81 2.58 12.31
N VAL A 110 8.97 2.08 13.21
CA VAL A 110 8.40 2.91 14.31
C VAL A 110 9.47 3.38 15.29
N LEU A 111 10.40 2.52 15.68
CA LEU A 111 11.46 2.86 16.63
C LEU A 111 12.48 3.84 16.05
N GLU A 112 12.80 3.70 14.77
CA GLU A 112 13.70 4.59 14.03
C GLU A 112 13.00 5.89 13.61
N ARG A 113 11.68 5.99 13.80
CA ARG A 113 10.85 7.13 13.39
C ARG A 113 11.02 7.45 11.89
N GLU A 114 11.05 6.40 11.07
CA GLU A 114 11.31 6.48 9.65
C GLU A 114 10.26 5.73 8.84
N VAL A 115 9.84 6.31 7.71
CA VAL A 115 9.08 5.63 6.67
C VAL A 115 9.99 5.49 5.46
N VAL A 116 10.13 4.26 4.98
CA VAL A 116 10.82 3.95 3.72
C VAL A 116 9.78 3.43 2.74
N TRP A 117 9.81 3.94 1.52
CA TRP A 117 8.91 3.54 0.46
C TRP A 117 9.71 3.08 -0.74
N PHE A 118 9.43 1.89 -1.23
CA PHE A 118 10.06 1.32 -2.41
C PHE A 118 9.05 1.23 -3.55
N HIS A 119 9.52 1.47 -4.77
CA HIS A 119 8.76 1.21 -5.99
C HIS A 119 9.53 0.26 -6.92
N LEU A 120 8.80 -0.53 -7.70
CA LEU A 120 9.37 -1.49 -8.64
C LEU A 120 9.67 -0.79 -9.97
N CYS A 121 10.96 -0.61 -10.27
CA CYS A 121 11.45 -0.05 -11.50
C CYS A 121 12.41 -1.04 -12.17
N ASP A 122 12.20 -1.37 -13.44
CA ASP A 122 13.05 -2.28 -14.22
C ASP A 122 13.42 -3.57 -13.47
N GLU A 123 12.41 -4.24 -12.92
CA GLU A 123 12.55 -5.47 -12.12
C GLU A 123 13.38 -5.33 -10.84
N ARG A 124 13.58 -4.12 -10.33
CA ARG A 124 14.29 -3.84 -9.09
C ARG A 124 13.45 -2.92 -8.20
N PHE A 125 13.51 -3.14 -6.89
CA PHE A 125 13.00 -2.14 -5.95
C PHE A 125 14.02 -1.03 -5.78
N GLU A 126 13.59 0.18 -6.09
CA GLU A 126 14.31 1.40 -5.79
C GLU A 126 13.58 2.16 -4.69
N GLN A 127 14.32 2.90 -3.89
CA GLN A 127 13.71 3.72 -2.85
C GLN A 127 13.07 4.95 -3.50
N LEU A 128 11.76 5.07 -3.34
CA LEU A 128 11.01 6.24 -3.78
C LEU A 128 11.55 7.49 -3.07
N GLN A 129 11.88 8.50 -3.83
CA GLN A 129 12.37 9.76 -3.28
C GLN A 129 11.21 10.69 -2.93
N ARG A 130 11.40 11.49 -1.88
CA ARG A 130 10.46 12.57 -1.56
C ARG A 130 10.65 13.70 -2.56
N ASP A 131 9.56 14.40 -2.87
CA ASP A 131 9.63 15.62 -3.67
C ASP A 131 10.23 16.80 -2.90
N ASP A 132 10.35 17.96 -3.53
CA ASP A 132 10.91 19.19 -2.93
C ASP A 132 10.11 19.68 -1.70
N ALA A 133 8.85 19.27 -1.56
CA ALA A 133 8.03 19.54 -0.39
C ALA A 133 8.18 18.46 0.72
N GLY A 134 9.01 17.46 0.51
CA GLY A 134 9.25 16.37 1.47
C GLY A 134 8.18 15.26 1.44
N LEU A 135 7.33 15.24 0.42
CA LEU A 135 6.22 14.30 0.30
C LEU A 135 6.59 13.08 -0.53
N PHE A 136 6.13 11.91 -0.11
CA PHE A 136 6.06 10.75 -0.98
C PHE A 136 4.81 10.80 -1.86
N LYS A 137 4.94 10.39 -3.11
CA LYS A 137 3.84 10.29 -4.08
C LYS A 137 3.87 8.93 -4.74
N SER A 138 2.82 8.14 -4.55
CA SER A 138 2.67 6.83 -5.17
C SER A 138 2.64 6.93 -6.70
N GLU A 139 3.36 6.03 -7.35
CA GLU A 139 3.32 5.85 -8.81
C GLU A 139 2.20 4.86 -9.21
N ALA A 140 1.98 3.83 -8.38
CA ALA A 140 0.92 2.84 -8.62
C ALA A 140 -0.48 3.40 -8.36
N PHE A 141 -0.60 4.35 -7.42
CA PHE A 141 -1.85 4.96 -6.98
C PHE A 141 -1.78 6.49 -7.06
N PRO A 142 -1.95 7.10 -8.25
CA PRO A 142 -1.95 8.55 -8.42
C PRO A 142 -2.86 9.26 -7.42
N GLY A 143 -2.33 10.32 -6.78
CA GLY A 143 -3.02 11.04 -5.71
C GLY A 143 -2.83 10.47 -4.30
N LEU A 144 -2.25 9.28 -4.13
CA LEU A 144 -1.87 8.75 -2.82
C LEU A 144 -0.58 9.42 -2.36
N TRP A 145 -0.72 10.57 -1.72
CA TRP A 145 0.39 11.37 -1.20
C TRP A 145 0.54 11.18 0.30
N LEU A 146 1.78 11.18 0.78
CA LEU A 146 2.11 10.98 2.18
C LEU A 146 3.13 12.01 2.68
N ASP A 147 2.75 12.77 3.70
CA ASP A 147 3.69 13.46 4.58
C ASP A 147 4.14 12.49 5.69
N SER A 148 5.28 11.86 5.46
CA SER A 148 5.81 10.85 6.38
C SER A 148 6.33 11.46 7.69
N ALA A 149 6.71 12.73 7.70
CA ALA A 149 7.14 13.42 8.91
C ALA A 149 5.95 13.62 9.87
N ASN A 150 4.82 14.10 9.33
CA ASN A 150 3.60 14.26 10.11
C ASN A 150 2.99 12.90 10.51
N LEU A 151 3.08 11.86 9.67
CA LEU A 151 2.66 10.51 10.03
C LEU A 151 3.45 9.99 11.26
N VAL A 152 4.76 10.11 11.23
CA VAL A 152 5.65 9.69 12.34
C VAL A 152 5.43 10.54 13.60
N ALA A 153 5.03 11.79 13.46
CA ALA A 153 4.66 12.65 14.58
C ALA A 153 3.27 12.36 15.16
N GLY A 154 2.41 11.61 14.42
CA GLY A 154 1.03 11.33 14.81
C GLY A 154 0.05 12.45 14.44
N GLU A 155 0.47 13.39 13.59
CA GLU A 155 -0.30 14.55 13.16
C GLU A 155 -1.23 14.19 11.98
N MET A 156 -2.17 13.29 12.23
CA MET A 156 -3.03 12.70 11.20
C MET A 156 -3.89 13.71 10.43
N ALA A 157 -4.24 14.83 11.06
CA ALA A 157 -4.97 15.90 10.36
C ALA A 157 -4.16 16.46 9.18
N GLN A 158 -2.85 16.69 9.37
CA GLN A 158 -1.91 17.13 8.33
C GLN A 158 -1.68 16.07 7.27
N VAL A 159 -1.52 14.80 7.69
CA VAL A 159 -1.41 13.66 6.76
C VAL A 159 -2.62 13.58 5.83
N LEU A 160 -3.83 13.68 6.38
CA LEU A 160 -5.06 13.63 5.59
C LEU A 160 -5.26 14.88 4.72
N GLN A 161 -4.80 16.06 5.16
CA GLN A 161 -4.81 17.26 4.34
C GLN A 161 -3.91 17.13 3.10
N VAL A 162 -2.72 16.56 3.26
CA VAL A 162 -1.80 16.27 2.15
C VAL A 162 -2.40 15.23 1.20
N LEU A 163 -2.99 14.16 1.73
CA LEU A 163 -3.72 13.20 0.93
C LEU A 163 -4.84 13.88 0.12
N GLN A 164 -5.64 14.73 0.76
CA GLN A 164 -6.72 15.46 0.08
C GLN A 164 -6.19 16.33 -1.07
N SER A 165 -5.01 16.94 -0.92
CA SER A 165 -4.37 17.69 -2.00
C SER A 165 -4.02 16.79 -3.19
N GLY A 166 -3.51 15.57 -2.93
CA GLY A 166 -3.24 14.58 -3.98
C GLY A 166 -4.50 14.14 -4.72
N LEU A 167 -5.58 13.92 -3.98
CA LEU A 167 -6.88 13.47 -4.52
C LEU A 167 -7.57 14.50 -5.42
N THR A 168 -7.19 15.78 -5.35
CA THR A 168 -7.71 16.85 -6.22
C THR A 168 -6.91 17.07 -7.49
N THR A 169 -5.87 16.27 -7.73
CA THR A 169 -5.01 16.39 -8.92
C THR A 169 -5.67 15.81 -10.17
N SER A 170 -5.25 16.31 -11.36
CA SER A 170 -5.60 15.72 -12.64
C SER A 170 -5.20 14.25 -12.75
N ASP A 171 -4.02 13.90 -12.23
CA ASP A 171 -3.49 12.54 -12.29
C ASP A 171 -4.38 11.53 -11.56
N HIS A 172 -4.93 11.92 -10.39
CA HIS A 172 -5.90 11.09 -9.68
C HIS A 172 -7.22 10.98 -10.46
N ALA A 173 -7.72 12.10 -11.01
CA ALA A 173 -8.95 12.09 -11.81
C ALA A 173 -8.81 11.18 -13.05
N GLU A 174 -7.69 11.28 -13.77
CA GLU A 174 -7.38 10.41 -14.91
C GLU A 174 -7.24 8.94 -14.51
N PHE A 175 -6.66 8.67 -13.35
CA PHE A 175 -6.56 7.32 -12.80
C PHE A 175 -7.94 6.71 -12.55
N VAL A 176 -8.85 7.46 -11.91
CA VAL A 176 -10.23 7.01 -11.66
C VAL A 176 -10.95 6.72 -13.00
N VAL A 177 -10.80 7.58 -14.00
CA VAL A 177 -11.38 7.37 -15.34
C VAL A 177 -10.83 6.09 -15.98
N ARG A 178 -9.52 5.84 -15.90
CA ARG A 178 -8.93 4.59 -16.43
C ARG A 178 -9.48 3.34 -15.74
N LEU A 179 -9.62 3.37 -14.41
CA LEU A 179 -10.19 2.25 -13.66
C LEU A 179 -11.63 1.96 -14.13
N GLN A 180 -12.45 3.00 -14.32
CA GLN A 180 -13.81 2.83 -14.81
C GLN A 180 -13.84 2.26 -16.22
N GLN A 181 -13.01 2.76 -17.12
CA GLN A 181 -12.91 2.23 -18.50
C GLN A 181 -12.53 0.75 -18.54
N GLU A 182 -11.63 0.31 -17.65
CA GLU A 182 -11.27 -1.10 -17.55
C GLU A 182 -12.44 -1.94 -17.01
N ALA A 183 -13.22 -1.42 -16.07
CA ALA A 183 -14.41 -2.09 -15.56
C ALA A 183 -15.47 -2.27 -16.68
N ASP A 184 -15.73 -1.22 -17.44
CA ASP A 184 -16.70 -1.25 -18.56
C ASP A 184 -16.29 -2.27 -19.64
N LYS A 185 -15.01 -2.25 -20.05
CA LYS A 185 -14.48 -3.24 -21.03
C LYS A 185 -14.57 -4.69 -20.56
N ARG A 186 -14.45 -4.94 -19.25
CA ARG A 186 -14.56 -6.29 -18.68
C ARG A 186 -16.01 -6.74 -18.54
N ALA A 187 -16.90 -5.82 -18.21
CA ALA A 187 -18.34 -6.10 -18.15
C ALA A 187 -18.91 -6.47 -19.52
N GLU A 188 -18.43 -5.86 -20.63
CA GLU A 188 -18.85 -6.19 -22.00
C GLU A 188 -18.37 -7.57 -22.49
N LYS A 189 -17.35 -8.16 -21.81
CA LYS A 189 -16.76 -9.46 -22.20
C LYS A 189 -17.26 -10.63 -21.38
N SER A 190 -18.03 -10.40 -20.32
CA SER A 190 -18.57 -11.39 -19.40
C SER A 190 -20.01 -11.77 -19.73
#